data_dde669aface00a9e4dc8f076b1f05a34
#
_entry.id   dde669aface00a9e4dc8f076b1f05a34
#
_cell.length_a   1.000
_cell.length_b   1.000
_cell.length_c   1.000
_cell.angle_alpha   90.00
_cell.angle_beta   90.00
_cell.angle_gamma   90.00
#
_symmetry.space_group_name_H-M   'P 1'
#
loop_
_entity.id
_entity.type
_entity.pdbx_description
1 polymer ?
#
loop_
_entity_poly.entity_id
_entity_poly.type
_entity_poly.pdbx_seq_one_letter_code
_entity_poly.pdbx_strand_id
1 'polypeptide(L)'
;MSRHDRQRIDDITAAIVAIRSHLERGDIRDGLVFDAVRVRLIEISEAVKALPAELLDRQPEVPWVQIAAMRDRLAHRYFDTSHAILAATVEEDLPELERAVRALFVVVSEE
;
A
#
# COMPACT_ATOMS: atom_id res chain seq x y z
N MET A 1 -2.00 -19.55 8.40
CA MET A 1 -1.25 -18.63 7.54
C MET A 1 0.24 -18.77 7.80
N SER A 2 1.07 -18.50 6.82
CA SER A 2 2.50 -18.74 6.92
C SER A 2 3.21 -17.55 7.56
N ARG A 3 4.47 -17.81 8.00
CA ARG A 3 5.39 -16.75 8.44
C ARG A 3 5.60 -15.72 7.31
N HIS A 4 5.61 -16.18 6.06
CA HIS A 4 5.75 -15.33 4.89
C HIS A 4 4.57 -14.35 4.79
N ASP A 5 3.35 -14.83 5.00
CA ASP A 5 2.15 -13.98 4.94
C ASP A 5 2.19 -12.90 6.01
N ARG A 6 2.59 -13.25 7.22
CA ARG A 6 2.73 -12.30 8.31
C ARG A 6 3.77 -11.22 7.97
N GLN A 7 4.89 -11.63 7.37
CA GLN A 7 5.93 -10.69 6.95
C GLN A 7 5.40 -9.72 5.90
N ARG A 8 4.61 -10.21 4.93
CA ARG A 8 4.03 -9.32 3.90
C ARG A 8 3.05 -8.31 4.51
N ILE A 9 2.26 -8.74 5.49
CA ILE A 9 1.36 -7.83 6.20
C ILE A 9 2.17 -6.75 6.94
N ASP A 10 3.25 -7.13 7.60
CA ASP A 10 4.13 -6.18 8.28
C ASP A 10 4.76 -5.19 7.30
N ASP A 11 5.15 -5.66 6.11
CA ASP A 11 5.72 -4.80 5.08
C ASP A 11 4.72 -3.72 4.63
N ILE A 12 3.45 -4.10 4.47
CA ILE A 12 2.41 -3.14 4.10
C ILE A 12 2.23 -2.10 5.21
N THR A 13 2.15 -2.54 6.45
CA THR A 13 2.01 -1.65 7.60
C THR A 13 3.18 -0.68 7.69
N ALA A 14 4.41 -1.17 7.52
CA ALA A 14 5.61 -0.34 7.55
C ALA A 14 5.60 0.71 6.42
N ALA A 15 5.15 0.33 5.23
CA ALA A 15 5.06 1.25 4.11
C ALA A 15 4.03 2.35 4.37
N ILE A 16 2.88 2.01 4.96
CA ILE A 16 1.86 3.01 5.33
C ILE A 16 2.41 4.01 6.35
N VAL A 17 3.11 3.52 7.37
CA VAL A 17 3.74 4.38 8.38
C VAL A 17 4.76 5.31 7.73
N ALA A 18 5.57 4.78 6.81
CA ALA A 18 6.57 5.56 6.09
C ALA A 18 5.92 6.67 5.24
N ILE A 19 4.82 6.37 4.55
CA ILE A 19 4.09 7.36 3.77
C ILE A 19 3.64 8.53 4.65
N ARG A 20 3.04 8.23 5.81
CA ARG A 20 2.60 9.27 6.73
C ARG A 20 3.76 10.11 7.23
N SER A 21 4.90 9.47 7.52
CA SER A 21 6.11 10.16 7.94
C SER A 21 6.66 11.09 6.84
N HIS A 22 6.66 10.63 5.59
CA HIS A 22 7.10 11.45 4.46
C HIS A 22 6.22 12.69 4.29
N LEU A 23 4.89 12.52 4.45
CA LEU A 23 3.94 13.62 4.32
C LEU A 23 4.04 14.64 5.44
N GLU A 24 4.59 14.26 6.58
CA GLU A 24 4.90 15.21 7.66
C GLU A 24 6.08 16.10 7.32
N ARG A 25 6.97 15.64 6.43
CA ARG A 25 8.17 16.38 6.03
C ARG A 25 7.93 17.37 4.91
N GLY A 26 6.84 17.20 4.17
CA GLY A 26 6.53 18.09 3.07
C GLY A 26 5.27 17.67 2.33
N ASP A 27 4.82 18.56 1.46
CA ASP A 27 3.63 18.35 0.65
C ASP A 27 3.91 17.37 -0.49
N ILE A 28 2.88 16.63 -0.90
CA ILE A 28 2.99 15.67 -2.02
C ILE A 28 3.40 16.34 -3.33
N ARG A 29 3.27 17.66 -3.45
CA ARG A 29 3.71 18.41 -4.63
C ARG A 29 5.22 18.63 -4.65
N ASP A 30 5.90 18.44 -3.53
CA ASP A 30 7.36 18.45 -3.49
C ASP A 30 7.87 17.18 -4.18
N GLY A 31 8.77 17.32 -5.14
CA GLY A 31 9.25 16.19 -5.93
C GLY A 31 9.89 15.08 -5.11
N LEU A 32 10.61 15.46 -4.06
CA LEU A 32 11.24 14.48 -3.18
C LEU A 32 10.23 13.69 -2.39
N VAL A 33 9.21 14.35 -1.85
CA VAL A 33 8.12 13.70 -1.12
C VAL A 33 7.32 12.81 -2.06
N PHE A 34 7.00 13.31 -3.26
CA PHE A 34 6.30 12.54 -4.29
C PHE A 34 7.05 11.24 -4.59
N ASP A 35 8.35 11.32 -4.86
CA ASP A 35 9.14 10.13 -5.20
C ASP A 35 9.20 9.16 -4.03
N ALA A 36 9.35 9.64 -2.81
CA ALA A 36 9.38 8.79 -1.62
C ALA A 36 8.05 8.06 -1.41
N VAL A 37 6.93 8.77 -1.53
CA VAL A 37 5.60 8.17 -1.39
C VAL A 37 5.34 7.15 -2.50
N ARG A 38 5.73 7.47 -3.74
CA ARG A 38 5.58 6.56 -4.87
C ARG A 38 6.28 5.23 -4.62
N VAL A 39 7.50 5.26 -4.09
CA VAL A 39 8.25 4.04 -3.77
C VAL A 39 7.51 3.20 -2.73
N ARG A 40 6.95 3.84 -1.71
CA ARG A 40 6.19 3.13 -0.68
C ARG A 40 4.93 2.48 -1.22
N LEU A 41 4.26 3.14 -2.15
CA LEU A 41 3.08 2.56 -2.81
C LEU A 41 3.47 1.34 -3.66
N ILE A 42 4.64 1.36 -4.31
CA ILE A 42 5.16 0.20 -5.04
C ILE A 42 5.40 -0.97 -4.08
N GLU A 43 5.99 -0.70 -2.92
CA GLU A 43 6.20 -1.74 -1.89
C GLU A 43 4.89 -2.37 -1.43
N ILE A 44 3.85 -1.55 -1.22
CA ILE A 44 2.51 -2.04 -0.86
C ILE A 44 1.98 -2.95 -1.96
N SER A 45 2.06 -2.52 -3.23
CA SER A 45 1.58 -3.31 -4.36
C SER A 45 2.27 -4.67 -4.45
N GLU A 46 3.58 -4.70 -4.26
CA GLU A 46 4.35 -5.95 -4.31
C GLU A 46 3.99 -6.88 -3.15
N ALA A 47 3.80 -6.33 -1.96
CA ALA A 47 3.42 -7.13 -0.80
C ALA A 47 2.01 -7.72 -0.97
N VAL A 48 1.06 -6.93 -1.47
CA VAL A 48 -0.30 -7.41 -1.75
C VAL A 48 -0.27 -8.54 -2.78
N LYS A 49 0.51 -8.37 -3.84
CA LYS A 49 0.64 -9.38 -4.89
C LYS A 49 1.17 -10.71 -4.34
N ALA A 50 1.95 -10.69 -3.29
CA ALA A 50 2.54 -11.87 -2.67
C ALA A 50 1.62 -12.55 -1.66
N LEU A 51 0.46 -11.98 -1.33
CA LEU A 51 -0.48 -12.55 -0.38
C LEU A 51 -1.47 -13.49 -1.07
N PRO A 52 -1.91 -14.56 -0.39
CA PRO A 52 -2.88 -15.48 -0.97
C PRO A 52 -4.28 -14.85 -1.07
N ALA A 53 -4.99 -15.16 -2.16
CA ALA A 53 -6.32 -14.63 -2.42
C ALA A 53 -7.29 -14.92 -1.27
N GLU A 54 -7.22 -16.10 -0.70
CA GLU A 54 -8.11 -16.50 0.40
C GLU A 54 -7.96 -15.63 1.64
N LEU A 55 -6.76 -15.10 1.89
CA LEU A 55 -6.56 -14.15 2.97
C LEU A 55 -7.16 -12.79 2.63
N LEU A 56 -6.89 -12.29 1.41
CA LEU A 56 -7.42 -11.01 0.95
C LEU A 56 -8.94 -11.00 0.87
N ASP A 57 -9.56 -12.15 0.56
CA ASP A 57 -11.00 -12.28 0.47
C ASP A 57 -11.72 -12.05 1.81
N ARG A 58 -10.99 -12.02 2.90
CA ARG A 58 -11.55 -11.65 4.22
C ARG A 58 -11.86 -10.16 4.34
N GLN A 59 -11.33 -9.35 3.41
CA GLN A 59 -11.61 -7.92 3.32
C GLN A 59 -12.03 -7.60 1.88
N PRO A 60 -13.22 -8.06 1.46
CA PRO A 60 -13.62 -8.02 0.04
C PRO A 60 -13.92 -6.62 -0.49
N GLU A 61 -14.13 -5.65 0.38
CA GLU A 61 -14.40 -4.27 -0.04
C GLU A 61 -13.15 -3.52 -0.52
N VAL A 62 -11.96 -4.06 -0.26
CA VAL A 62 -10.70 -3.45 -0.73
C VAL A 62 -10.41 -3.96 -2.15
N PRO A 63 -10.08 -3.07 -3.09
CA PRO A 63 -9.79 -3.47 -4.48
C PRO A 63 -8.37 -4.05 -4.62
N TRP A 64 -8.16 -5.23 -4.07
CA TRP A 64 -6.84 -5.88 -4.00
C TRP A 64 -6.18 -6.08 -5.37
N VAL A 65 -6.96 -6.47 -6.39
CA VAL A 65 -6.43 -6.70 -7.73
C VAL A 65 -5.87 -5.41 -8.31
N GLN A 66 -6.57 -4.30 -8.11
CA GLN A 66 -6.13 -2.99 -8.59
C GLN A 66 -4.90 -2.50 -7.83
N ILE A 67 -4.84 -2.75 -6.53
CA ILE A 67 -3.67 -2.40 -5.73
C ILE A 67 -2.44 -3.19 -6.21
N ALA A 68 -2.60 -4.49 -6.43
CA ALA A 68 -1.51 -5.33 -6.94
C ALA A 68 -1.04 -4.88 -8.32
N ALA A 69 -1.95 -4.43 -9.18
CA ALA A 69 -1.62 -3.97 -10.53
C ALA A 69 -0.97 -2.58 -10.54
N MET A 70 -1.12 -1.81 -9.49
CA MET A 70 -0.60 -0.43 -9.38
C MET A 70 0.92 -0.37 -9.52
N ARG A 71 1.62 -1.40 -9.11
CA ARG A 71 3.08 -1.47 -9.18
C ARG A 71 3.62 -1.19 -10.57
N ASP A 72 3.06 -1.85 -11.59
CA ASP A 72 3.55 -1.69 -12.96
C ASP A 72 3.34 -0.26 -13.45
N ARG A 73 2.18 0.31 -13.14
CA ARG A 73 1.86 1.68 -13.52
C ARG A 73 2.79 2.69 -12.86
N LEU A 74 3.06 2.52 -11.58
CA LEU A 74 3.94 3.43 -10.83
C LEU A 74 5.41 3.27 -11.21
N ALA A 75 5.85 2.04 -11.51
CA ALA A 75 7.24 1.77 -11.85
C ALA A 75 7.59 2.12 -13.29
N HIS A 76 6.67 1.88 -14.25
CA HIS A 76 6.94 2.00 -15.67
C HIS A 76 6.32 3.23 -16.33
N ARG A 77 5.38 3.89 -15.67
CA ARG A 77 4.72 5.10 -16.19
C ARG A 77 4.94 6.28 -15.26
N TYR A 78 6.19 6.45 -14.85
CA TYR A 78 6.56 7.51 -13.92
C TYR A 78 6.10 8.89 -14.40
N PHE A 79 6.30 9.19 -15.69
CA PHE A 79 5.97 10.50 -16.23
C PHE A 79 4.47 10.73 -16.38
N ASP A 80 3.68 9.65 -16.39
CA ASP A 80 2.22 9.72 -16.50
C ASP A 80 1.53 9.83 -15.16
N THR A 81 2.25 9.58 -14.05
CA THR A 81 1.68 9.66 -12.71
C THR A 81 1.66 11.10 -12.24
N SER A 82 0.46 11.66 -12.07
CA SER A 82 0.31 13.03 -11.61
C SER A 82 0.32 13.13 -10.09
N HIS A 83 0.70 14.28 -9.58
CA HIS A 83 0.63 14.57 -8.14
C HIS A 83 -0.81 14.47 -7.62
N ALA A 84 -1.80 14.86 -8.42
CA ALA A 84 -3.20 14.79 -8.05
C ALA A 84 -3.68 13.35 -7.85
N ILE A 85 -3.26 12.43 -8.74
CA ILE A 85 -3.62 11.01 -8.62
C ILE A 85 -3.00 10.41 -7.35
N LEU A 86 -1.73 10.70 -7.10
CA LEU A 86 -1.04 10.18 -5.92
C LEU A 86 -1.66 10.73 -4.64
N ALA A 87 -1.97 12.03 -4.60
CA ALA A 87 -2.61 12.67 -3.47
C ALA A 87 -3.97 12.05 -3.16
N ALA A 88 -4.78 11.80 -4.20
CA ALA A 88 -6.10 11.18 -4.03
C ALA A 88 -5.96 9.76 -3.47
N THR A 89 -5.00 8.98 -3.96
CA THR A 89 -4.74 7.63 -3.46
C THR A 89 -4.41 7.66 -1.97
N VAL A 90 -3.53 8.58 -1.55
CA VAL A 90 -3.12 8.69 -0.15
C VAL A 90 -4.28 9.16 0.74
N GLU A 91 -5.05 10.14 0.29
CA GLU A 91 -6.14 10.72 1.11
C GLU A 91 -7.35 9.81 1.21
N GLU A 92 -7.72 9.16 0.11
CA GLU A 92 -8.97 8.42 0.01
C GLU A 92 -8.80 6.93 0.28
N ASP A 93 -7.75 6.32 -0.27
CA ASP A 93 -7.59 4.87 -0.27
C ASP A 93 -6.74 4.35 0.89
N LEU A 94 -5.76 5.13 1.34
CA LEU A 94 -4.83 4.68 2.37
C LEU A 94 -5.50 4.38 3.72
N PRO A 95 -6.42 5.21 4.22
CA PRO A 95 -7.08 4.91 5.50
C PRO A 95 -7.85 3.59 5.49
N GLU A 96 -8.53 3.29 4.40
CA GLU A 96 -9.28 2.04 4.27
C GLU A 96 -8.34 0.84 4.17
N LEU A 97 -7.26 0.97 3.43
CA LEU A 97 -6.25 -0.07 3.34
C LEU A 97 -5.63 -0.33 4.72
N GLU A 98 -5.32 0.71 5.46
CA GLU A 98 -4.76 0.58 6.82
C GLU A 98 -5.70 -0.19 7.74
N ARG A 99 -6.99 0.12 7.69
CA ARG A 99 -8.01 -0.59 8.47
C ARG A 99 -8.05 -2.07 8.10
N ALA A 100 -8.08 -2.36 6.81
CA ALA A 100 -8.15 -3.74 6.32
C ALA A 100 -6.91 -4.54 6.70
N VAL A 101 -5.74 -3.93 6.59
CA VAL A 101 -4.47 -4.58 6.92
C VAL A 101 -4.39 -4.88 8.42
N ARG A 102 -4.89 -4.00 9.28
CA ARG A 102 -4.97 -4.26 10.71
C ARG A 102 -5.84 -5.48 11.00
N ALA A 103 -6.96 -5.62 10.29
CA ALA A 103 -7.84 -6.77 10.44
C ALA A 103 -7.15 -8.05 9.99
N LEU A 104 -6.43 -8.01 8.86
CA LEU A 104 -5.67 -9.16 8.37
C LEU A 104 -4.53 -9.53 9.32
N PHE A 105 -3.89 -8.55 9.95
CA PHE A 105 -2.85 -8.81 10.93
C PHE A 105 -3.37 -9.66 12.09
N VAL A 106 -4.58 -9.37 12.58
CA VAL A 106 -5.20 -10.16 13.64
C VAL A 106 -5.37 -11.60 13.19
N VAL A 107 -5.84 -11.83 11.96
CA VAL A 107 -6.04 -13.18 11.42
C VAL A 107 -4.72 -13.96 11.38
N VAL A 108 -3.65 -13.37 10.82
CA VAL A 108 -2.37 -14.08 10.69
C VAL A 108 -1.68 -14.27 12.03
N SER A 109 -1.97 -13.43 13.02
CA SER A 109 -1.35 -13.49 14.34
C SER A 109 -2.00 -14.54 15.24
N GLU A 110 -3.22 -14.96 14.95
CA GLU A 110 -3.94 -15.96 15.71
C GLU A 110 -3.58 -17.39 15.32
N GLU A 111 -2.76 -17.57 14.30
CA GLU A 111 -2.37 -18.90 13.79
C GLU A 111 -0.94 -19.35 14.16
#